data_695d474434aadde54f5f9ff581f04265
#
_entry.id   695d474434aadde54f5f9ff581f04265
#
_cell.length_a   1.000
_cell.length_b   1.000
_cell.length_c   1.000
_cell.angle_alpha   90.00
_cell.angle_beta   90.00
_cell.angle_gamma   90.00
#
_symmetry.space_group_name_H-M   'P 1'
#
loop_
_entity.id
_entity.type
_entity.pdbx_description
1 polymer ?
#
loop_
_entity_poly.entity_id
_entity_poly.type
_entity_poly.pdbx_seq_one_letter_code
_entity_poly.pdbx_strand_id
1 'polypeptide(L)'
;MIHYVCKYTPIELFAGFGETCAVLEEMPENFEMSDQIAHANLCGFGKSVIQAVLQGKADELVMVNCCDSMRRVYDIVASTGKCKFLYMLDLPHDDNECEKEKFAAAIRRLKEAYEKYSGKTFDKAAFFHSFAKLRTETKPYIGVLGVRVSGVLEDMIRENIRMDVDNLTCTGGRRLTVTPEELEKMDEDAMFLAYADGLLGQMPCFRMNQSSRRTALYLDPNLKGIIYH
;
A
#
# COMPACT_ATOMS: atom_id res chain seq x y z
N MET A 1 -8.00 -13.96 1.24
CA MET A 1 -7.62 -12.62 1.82
C MET A 1 -6.33 -12.18 1.18
N ILE A 2 -6.29 -10.99 0.63
CA ILE A 2 -5.13 -10.45 -0.10
C ILE A 2 -4.21 -9.71 0.87
N HIS A 3 -2.96 -10.13 0.97
CA HIS A 3 -1.94 -9.38 1.69
C HIS A 3 -1.28 -8.34 0.78
N TYR A 4 -0.90 -7.20 1.34
CA TYR A 4 -0.20 -6.15 0.60
C TYR A 4 0.86 -5.46 1.47
N VAL A 5 1.81 -4.77 0.82
CA VAL A 5 2.99 -4.21 1.51
C VAL A 5 3.06 -2.68 1.50
N CYS A 6 2.15 -2.00 0.79
CA CYS A 6 2.26 -0.57 0.56
C CYS A 6 0.88 0.09 0.44
N LYS A 7 0.72 1.28 1.02
CA LYS A 7 -0.53 2.05 0.99
C LYS A 7 -1.03 2.43 -0.41
N TYR A 8 -0.17 2.41 -1.42
CA TYR A 8 -0.55 2.65 -2.81
C TYR A 8 -1.17 1.43 -3.50
N THR A 9 -1.22 0.28 -2.83
CA THR A 9 -1.93 -0.89 -3.36
C THR A 9 -3.42 -0.57 -3.49
N PRO A 10 -4.04 -0.85 -4.65
CA PRO A 10 -5.46 -0.55 -4.89
C PRO A 10 -6.37 -1.57 -4.20
N ILE A 11 -6.52 -1.47 -2.87
CA ILE A 11 -7.28 -2.45 -2.07
C ILE A 11 -8.77 -2.42 -2.40
N GLU A 12 -9.31 -1.29 -2.80
CA GLU A 12 -10.69 -1.12 -3.23
C GLU A 12 -11.00 -1.98 -4.48
N LEU A 13 -10.00 -2.19 -5.33
CA LEU A 13 -10.10 -3.11 -6.47
C LEU A 13 -10.45 -4.53 -6.03
N PHE A 14 -9.80 -5.03 -4.98
CA PHE A 14 -10.05 -6.37 -4.45
C PHE A 14 -11.41 -6.48 -3.75
N ALA A 15 -11.89 -5.41 -3.13
CA ALA A 15 -13.24 -5.36 -2.62
C ALA A 15 -14.29 -5.52 -3.74
N GLY A 16 -14.02 -5.03 -4.96
CA GLY A 16 -14.82 -5.30 -6.14
C GLY A 16 -14.89 -6.77 -6.54
N PHE A 17 -14.02 -7.62 -6.03
CA PHE A 17 -14.08 -9.09 -6.16
C PHE A 17 -14.63 -9.79 -4.91
N GLY A 18 -15.11 -9.02 -3.93
CA GLY A 18 -15.59 -9.53 -2.65
C GLY A 18 -14.46 -10.01 -1.73
N GLU A 19 -13.23 -9.52 -1.95
CA GLU A 19 -12.06 -9.88 -1.13
C GLU A 19 -11.76 -8.83 -0.07
N THR A 20 -11.19 -9.29 1.04
CA THR A 20 -10.62 -8.43 2.07
C THR A 20 -9.11 -8.32 1.88
N CYS A 21 -8.56 -7.17 2.23
CA CYS A 21 -7.13 -6.91 2.18
C CYS A 21 -6.56 -6.64 3.57
N ALA A 22 -5.34 -7.09 3.82
CA ALA A 22 -4.59 -6.80 5.03
C ALA A 22 -3.14 -6.39 4.71
N VAL A 23 -2.62 -5.42 5.44
CA VAL A 23 -1.18 -5.11 5.38
C VAL A 23 -0.39 -6.30 5.89
N LEU A 24 0.64 -6.70 5.17
CA LEU A 24 1.56 -7.73 5.66
C LEU A 24 2.53 -7.10 6.66
N GLU A 25 2.20 -7.22 7.93
CA GLU A 25 2.97 -6.66 9.07
C GLU A 25 3.53 -7.75 9.99
N GLU A 26 3.86 -8.89 9.42
CA GLU A 26 4.45 -9.96 10.20
C GLU A 26 5.81 -9.54 10.79
N MET A 27 5.91 -9.65 12.11
CA MET A 27 7.17 -9.59 12.83
C MET A 27 7.50 -11.03 13.29
N PRO A 28 8.30 -11.76 12.50
CA PRO A 28 8.62 -13.14 12.84
C PRO A 28 9.55 -13.18 14.06
N GLU A 29 9.41 -14.20 14.88
CA GLU A 29 10.30 -14.44 16.03
C GLU A 29 11.76 -14.65 15.59
N ASN A 30 11.95 -15.23 14.40
CA ASN A 30 13.26 -15.47 13.80
C ASN A 30 13.16 -15.43 12.27
N PHE A 31 14.30 -15.50 11.60
CA PHE A 31 14.43 -15.52 10.14
C PHE A 31 14.95 -16.87 9.60
N GLU A 32 14.83 -17.95 10.37
CA GLU A 32 15.47 -19.24 10.03
C GLU A 32 15.13 -19.73 8.63
N MET A 33 13.86 -19.66 8.21
CA MET A 33 13.48 -20.11 6.88
C MET A 33 13.90 -19.12 5.79
N SER A 34 13.74 -17.82 6.03
CA SER A 34 14.11 -16.80 5.05
C SER A 34 15.63 -16.71 4.84
N ASP A 35 16.43 -16.89 5.90
CA ASP A 35 17.90 -16.85 5.83
C ASP A 35 18.50 -18.02 5.03
N GLN A 36 17.75 -19.12 4.85
CA GLN A 36 18.20 -20.24 4.02
C GLN A 36 18.17 -19.92 2.52
N ILE A 37 17.32 -19.00 2.10
CA ILE A 37 17.08 -18.72 0.68
C ILE A 37 17.32 -17.26 0.29
N ALA A 38 17.39 -16.36 1.24
CA ALA A 38 17.62 -14.94 1.03
C ALA A 38 19.06 -14.55 1.29
N HIS A 39 19.57 -13.59 0.51
CA HIS A 39 20.91 -13.04 0.74
C HIS A 39 20.97 -12.32 2.11
N ALA A 40 22.13 -12.44 2.80
CA ALA A 40 22.32 -11.85 4.14
C ALA A 40 22.04 -10.34 4.18
N ASN A 41 22.34 -9.61 3.11
CA ASN A 41 22.16 -8.15 3.00
C ASN A 41 20.73 -7.72 2.71
N LEU A 42 19.77 -8.67 2.57
CA LEU A 42 18.37 -8.30 2.42
C LEU A 42 17.88 -7.64 3.71
N CYS A 43 17.08 -6.55 3.58
CA CYS A 43 16.57 -5.85 4.75
C CYS A 43 15.61 -6.75 5.56
N GLY A 44 15.51 -6.48 6.87
CA GLY A 44 14.67 -7.27 7.78
C GLY A 44 13.21 -7.38 7.33
N PHE A 45 12.64 -6.29 6.79
CA PHE A 45 11.29 -6.34 6.23
C PHE A 45 11.17 -7.31 5.03
N GLY A 46 12.14 -7.29 4.11
CA GLY A 46 12.16 -8.25 3.00
C GLY A 46 12.23 -9.69 3.49
N LYS A 47 13.06 -9.97 4.50
CA LYS A 47 13.13 -11.28 5.14
C LYS A 47 11.82 -11.67 5.84
N SER A 48 11.14 -10.71 6.50
CA SER A 48 9.83 -10.94 7.13
C SER A 48 8.78 -11.37 6.11
N VAL A 49 8.74 -10.71 4.94
CA VAL A 49 7.81 -11.08 3.85
C VAL A 49 8.07 -12.52 3.38
N ILE A 50 9.33 -12.87 3.13
CA ILE A 50 9.70 -14.23 2.72
C ILE A 50 9.33 -15.25 3.81
N GLN A 51 9.63 -14.95 5.06
CA GLN A 51 9.33 -15.80 6.21
C GLN A 51 7.82 -16.05 6.34
N ALA A 52 6.99 -14.99 6.23
CA ALA A 52 5.53 -15.10 6.28
C ALA A 52 4.97 -16.01 5.18
N VAL A 53 5.48 -15.86 3.95
CA VAL A 53 5.08 -16.73 2.82
C VAL A 53 5.50 -18.17 3.07
N LEU A 54 6.74 -18.41 3.54
CA LEU A 54 7.22 -19.77 3.81
C LEU A 54 6.44 -20.46 4.93
N GLN A 55 5.93 -19.68 5.90
CA GLN A 55 5.07 -20.15 6.98
C GLN A 55 3.59 -20.30 6.56
N GLY A 56 3.22 -19.98 5.32
CA GLY A 56 1.85 -20.05 4.82
C GLY A 56 0.90 -18.98 5.38
N LYS A 57 1.45 -17.87 5.91
CA LYS A 57 0.66 -16.75 6.45
C LYS A 57 0.20 -15.76 5.36
N ALA A 58 0.83 -15.78 4.20
CA ALA A 58 0.50 -14.92 3.06
C ALA A 58 0.61 -15.72 1.76
N ASP A 59 -0.48 -16.36 1.35
CA ASP A 59 -0.57 -17.17 0.13
C ASP A 59 -1.17 -16.40 -1.07
N GLU A 60 -1.71 -15.21 -0.84
CA GLU A 60 -2.12 -14.24 -1.87
C GLU A 60 -1.49 -12.89 -1.51
N LEU A 61 -0.57 -12.41 -2.35
CA LEU A 61 0.28 -11.27 -2.04
C LEU A 61 0.43 -10.31 -3.21
N VAL A 62 0.15 -9.04 -2.97
CA VAL A 62 0.44 -7.93 -3.89
C VAL A 62 1.60 -7.12 -3.34
N MET A 63 2.67 -7.09 -4.11
CA MET A 63 3.87 -6.32 -3.82
C MET A 63 3.96 -5.10 -4.72
N VAL A 64 4.75 -4.12 -4.35
CA VAL A 64 5.07 -2.97 -5.20
C VAL A 64 6.58 -2.89 -5.43
N ASN A 65 6.99 -2.43 -6.60
CA ASN A 65 8.39 -2.28 -6.99
C ASN A 65 9.08 -1.07 -6.33
N CYS A 66 8.84 -0.86 -5.02
CA CYS A 66 9.28 0.34 -4.31
C CYS A 66 10.79 0.45 -4.09
N CYS A 67 11.55 -0.63 -4.18
CA CYS A 67 13.01 -0.64 -4.11
C CYS A 67 13.57 -1.96 -4.68
N ASP A 68 14.88 -2.03 -4.89
CA ASP A 68 15.51 -3.24 -5.44
C ASP A 68 15.38 -4.44 -4.50
N SER A 69 15.39 -4.22 -3.19
CA SER A 69 15.13 -5.29 -2.23
C SER A 69 13.77 -5.93 -2.44
N MET A 70 12.71 -5.14 -2.64
CA MET A 70 11.36 -5.69 -2.85
C MET A 70 11.23 -6.44 -4.17
N ARG A 71 11.97 -6.03 -5.22
CA ARG A 71 12.05 -6.80 -6.47
C ARG A 71 12.71 -8.16 -6.24
N ARG A 72 13.79 -8.20 -5.47
CA ARG A 72 14.46 -9.47 -5.11
C ARG A 72 13.59 -10.35 -4.22
N VAL A 73 12.87 -9.76 -3.27
CA VAL A 73 11.87 -10.50 -2.46
C VAL A 73 10.82 -11.15 -3.34
N TYR A 74 10.30 -10.42 -4.33
CA TYR A 74 9.35 -10.96 -5.28
C TYR A 74 9.90 -12.17 -6.04
N ASP A 75 11.13 -12.06 -6.58
CA ASP A 75 11.77 -13.15 -7.31
C ASP A 75 11.96 -14.39 -6.42
N ILE A 76 12.38 -14.18 -5.15
CA ILE A 76 12.57 -15.26 -4.18
C ILE A 76 11.21 -15.91 -3.86
N VAL A 77 10.19 -15.11 -3.53
CA VAL A 77 8.85 -15.61 -3.22
C VAL A 77 8.27 -16.37 -4.41
N ALA A 78 8.41 -15.85 -5.63
CA ALA A 78 7.97 -16.52 -6.84
C ALA A 78 8.64 -17.89 -7.02
N SER A 79 9.96 -17.99 -6.74
CA SER A 79 10.71 -19.23 -6.86
C SER A 79 10.26 -20.31 -5.87
N THR A 80 9.64 -19.95 -4.75
CA THR A 80 9.14 -20.90 -3.75
C THR A 80 7.87 -21.64 -4.20
N GLY A 81 7.11 -21.07 -5.13
CA GLY A 81 5.80 -21.58 -5.54
C GLY A 81 4.74 -21.62 -4.42
N LYS A 82 4.98 -20.95 -3.29
CA LYS A 82 4.09 -20.99 -2.12
C LYS A 82 2.90 -20.05 -2.21
N CYS A 83 3.02 -18.95 -2.97
CA CYS A 83 1.90 -18.04 -3.19
C CYS A 83 0.96 -18.59 -4.28
N LYS A 84 -0.33 -18.63 -4.00
CA LYS A 84 -1.40 -18.94 -4.97
C LYS A 84 -1.60 -17.79 -5.95
N PHE A 85 -1.54 -16.56 -5.43
CA PHE A 85 -1.52 -15.33 -6.22
C PHE A 85 -0.38 -14.44 -5.75
N LEU A 86 0.55 -14.15 -6.65
CA LEU A 86 1.67 -13.24 -6.42
C LEU A 86 1.70 -12.22 -7.54
N TYR A 87 1.62 -10.94 -7.21
CA TYR A 87 1.64 -9.89 -8.21
C TYR A 87 2.58 -8.76 -7.81
N MET A 88 3.39 -8.29 -8.78
CA MET A 88 4.20 -7.07 -8.63
C MET A 88 3.50 -5.92 -9.33
N LEU A 89 2.98 -4.99 -8.56
CA LEU A 89 2.38 -3.76 -9.06
C LEU A 89 3.46 -2.72 -9.36
N ASP A 90 3.48 -2.23 -10.60
CA ASP A 90 4.34 -1.13 -10.99
C ASP A 90 3.81 0.19 -10.43
N LEU A 91 4.51 0.71 -9.43
CA LEU A 91 4.20 1.98 -8.79
C LEU A 91 5.15 3.05 -9.30
N PRO A 92 4.66 4.15 -9.90
CA PRO A 92 5.50 5.27 -10.32
C PRO A 92 6.15 5.99 -9.14
N HIS A 93 7.16 6.80 -9.41
CA HIS A 93 7.83 7.64 -8.40
C HIS A 93 7.28 9.06 -8.35
N ASP A 94 6.46 9.44 -9.34
CA ASP A 94 5.93 10.78 -9.56
C ASP A 94 4.42 10.71 -9.81
N ASP A 95 3.75 11.87 -9.83
CA ASP A 95 2.32 12.02 -10.09
C ASP A 95 2.01 12.91 -11.31
N ASN A 96 2.96 13.05 -12.24
CA ASN A 96 2.67 13.71 -13.51
C ASN A 96 1.70 12.87 -14.37
N GLU A 97 1.10 13.49 -15.38
CA GLU A 97 0.03 12.87 -16.18
C GLU A 97 0.47 11.53 -16.81
N CYS A 98 1.69 11.45 -17.35
CA CYS A 98 2.20 10.21 -17.93
C CYS A 98 2.31 9.07 -16.87
N GLU A 99 2.73 9.40 -15.66
CA GLU A 99 2.85 8.42 -14.57
C GLU A 99 1.48 8.00 -14.03
N LYS A 100 0.48 8.89 -14.01
CA LYS A 100 -0.91 8.55 -13.70
C LYS A 100 -1.49 7.57 -14.71
N GLU A 101 -1.29 7.81 -16.01
CA GLU A 101 -1.73 6.92 -17.09
C GLU A 101 -1.09 5.53 -16.98
N LYS A 102 0.22 5.47 -16.74
CA LYS A 102 0.96 4.22 -16.52
C LYS A 102 0.43 3.47 -15.30
N PHE A 103 0.14 4.19 -14.21
CA PHE A 103 -0.37 3.58 -13.00
C PHE A 103 -1.80 3.06 -13.17
N ALA A 104 -2.67 3.82 -13.85
CA ALA A 104 -4.01 3.36 -14.23
C ALA A 104 -3.94 2.07 -15.07
N ALA A 105 -3.04 2.02 -16.05
CA ALA A 105 -2.82 0.82 -16.84
C ALA A 105 -2.29 -0.36 -16.00
N ALA A 106 -1.41 -0.10 -15.01
CA ALA A 106 -0.93 -1.13 -14.10
C ALA A 106 -2.04 -1.68 -13.20
N ILE A 107 -2.97 -0.82 -12.72
CA ILE A 107 -4.13 -1.24 -11.95
C ILE A 107 -5.08 -2.09 -12.80
N ARG A 108 -5.32 -1.72 -14.07
CA ARG A 108 -6.14 -2.53 -14.98
C ARG A 108 -5.52 -3.91 -15.22
N ARG A 109 -4.22 -3.99 -15.45
CA ARG A 109 -3.52 -5.29 -15.58
C ARG A 109 -3.63 -6.14 -14.32
N LEU A 110 -3.57 -5.52 -13.13
CA LEU A 110 -3.79 -6.22 -11.87
C LEU A 110 -5.22 -6.77 -11.78
N LYS A 111 -6.23 -5.97 -12.18
CA LYS A 111 -7.64 -6.39 -12.26
C LYS A 111 -7.78 -7.64 -13.13
N GLU A 112 -7.29 -7.58 -14.37
CA GLU A 112 -7.35 -8.69 -15.33
C GLU A 112 -6.62 -9.95 -14.82
N ALA A 113 -5.44 -9.77 -14.21
CA ALA A 113 -4.69 -10.88 -13.63
C ALA A 113 -5.45 -11.54 -12.49
N TYR A 114 -6.14 -10.75 -11.64
CA TYR A 114 -6.91 -11.29 -10.54
C TYR A 114 -8.22 -11.93 -11.01
N GLU A 115 -8.91 -11.37 -12.00
CA GLU A 115 -10.07 -11.99 -12.66
C GLU A 115 -9.71 -13.38 -13.21
N LYS A 116 -8.59 -13.47 -13.93
CA LYS A 116 -8.11 -14.74 -14.50
C LYS A 116 -7.75 -15.77 -13.41
N TYR A 117 -7.14 -15.32 -12.32
CA TYR A 117 -6.76 -16.19 -11.21
C TYR A 117 -7.97 -16.69 -10.42
N SER A 118 -8.85 -15.77 -10.04
CA SER A 118 -9.96 -16.06 -9.14
C SER A 118 -11.20 -16.64 -9.83
N GLY A 119 -11.34 -16.41 -11.14
CA GLY A 119 -12.55 -16.71 -11.90
C GLY A 119 -13.75 -15.84 -11.55
N LYS A 120 -13.55 -14.79 -10.73
CA LYS A 120 -14.60 -13.86 -10.29
C LYS A 120 -14.74 -12.70 -11.26
N THR A 121 -15.95 -12.16 -11.38
CA THR A 121 -16.24 -10.94 -12.12
C THR A 121 -16.13 -9.73 -11.22
N PHE A 122 -15.55 -8.64 -11.71
CA PHE A 122 -15.42 -7.38 -10.98
C PHE A 122 -16.78 -6.70 -10.81
N ASP A 123 -17.17 -6.45 -9.57
CA ASP A 123 -18.38 -5.71 -9.18
C ASP A 123 -18.02 -4.25 -8.87
N LYS A 124 -18.45 -3.34 -9.76
CA LYS A 124 -18.25 -1.90 -9.59
C LYS A 124 -18.95 -1.35 -8.35
N ALA A 125 -20.12 -1.87 -7.97
CA ALA A 125 -20.83 -1.39 -6.78
C ALA A 125 -20.06 -1.74 -5.51
N ALA A 126 -19.57 -2.97 -5.39
CA ALA A 126 -18.73 -3.38 -4.28
C ALA A 126 -17.42 -2.57 -4.19
N PHE A 127 -16.81 -2.28 -5.35
CA PHE A 127 -15.64 -1.40 -5.43
C PHE A 127 -15.95 -0.01 -4.86
N PHE A 128 -17.03 0.67 -5.28
CA PHE A 128 -17.38 1.99 -4.78
C PHE A 128 -17.74 1.99 -3.28
N HIS A 129 -18.44 0.97 -2.80
CA HIS A 129 -18.79 0.85 -1.39
C HIS A 129 -17.59 0.65 -0.46
N SER A 130 -16.45 0.20 -0.98
CA SER A 130 -15.25 -0.07 -0.19
C SER A 130 -14.43 1.16 0.15
N PHE A 131 -14.71 2.31 -0.47
CA PHE A 131 -13.97 3.54 -0.21
C PHE A 131 -14.21 4.01 1.23
N ALA A 132 -13.14 4.19 1.97
CA ALA A 132 -13.22 4.76 3.30
C ALA A 132 -13.77 6.20 3.22
N LYS A 133 -14.68 6.56 4.12
CA LYS A 133 -15.16 7.94 4.22
C LYS A 133 -13.98 8.88 4.46
N LEU A 134 -13.90 9.93 3.66
CA LEU A 134 -12.90 10.99 3.85
C LEU A 134 -13.03 11.55 5.26
N ARG A 135 -11.92 11.58 6.00
CA ARG A 135 -11.88 12.18 7.32
C ARG A 135 -11.95 13.71 7.15
N THR A 136 -13.08 14.28 7.48
CA THR A 136 -13.33 15.72 7.34
C THR A 136 -12.86 16.54 8.54
N GLU A 137 -12.60 15.92 9.68
CA GLU A 137 -12.16 16.61 10.89
C GLU A 137 -10.64 16.79 10.93
N THR A 138 -10.22 18.04 10.98
CA THR A 138 -8.83 18.45 11.16
C THR A 138 -8.56 18.69 12.65
N LYS A 139 -8.15 17.64 13.36
CA LYS A 139 -7.67 17.75 14.75
C LYS A 139 -6.16 17.94 14.79
N PRO A 140 -5.63 18.59 15.83
CA PRO A 140 -4.18 18.61 16.04
C PRO A 140 -3.60 17.21 16.11
N TYR A 141 -2.47 16.96 15.43
CA TYR A 141 -1.87 15.65 15.33
C TYR A 141 -0.33 15.69 15.30
N ILE A 142 0.27 14.54 15.61
CA ILE A 142 1.68 14.25 15.41
C ILE A 142 1.81 13.39 14.16
N GLY A 143 2.65 13.81 13.22
CA GLY A 143 2.94 13.04 11.99
C GLY A 143 4.08 12.04 12.23
N VAL A 144 3.90 10.79 11.82
CA VAL A 144 4.99 9.81 11.77
C VAL A 144 5.46 9.70 10.32
N LEU A 145 6.70 10.07 10.07
CA LEU A 145 7.35 10.09 8.75
C LEU A 145 8.53 9.12 8.72
N GLY A 146 8.95 8.77 7.54
CA GLY A 146 10.13 7.93 7.34
C GLY A 146 9.83 6.71 6.49
N VAL A 147 10.48 5.62 6.83
CA VAL A 147 10.24 4.32 6.18
C VAL A 147 9.02 3.63 6.80
N ARG A 148 8.91 2.34 6.64
CA ARG A 148 7.82 1.54 7.19
C ARG A 148 7.81 1.58 8.73
N VAL A 149 6.66 1.88 9.32
CA VAL A 149 6.41 1.74 10.76
C VAL A 149 5.60 0.46 10.96
N SER A 150 6.02 -0.39 11.90
CA SER A 150 5.25 -1.57 12.32
C SER A 150 4.07 -1.17 13.21
N GLY A 151 3.01 -1.97 13.21
CA GLY A 151 1.86 -1.75 14.10
C GLY A 151 2.27 -1.64 15.56
N VAL A 152 3.18 -2.50 16.02
CA VAL A 152 3.71 -2.48 17.40
C VAL A 152 4.35 -1.12 17.74
N LEU A 153 5.17 -0.58 16.83
CA LEU A 153 5.78 0.74 17.06
C LEU A 153 4.74 1.85 17.01
N GLU A 154 3.77 1.76 16.11
CA GLU A 154 2.67 2.72 16.03
C GLU A 154 1.84 2.73 17.32
N ASP A 155 1.51 1.57 17.87
CA ASP A 155 0.79 1.43 19.13
C ASP A 155 1.60 2.03 20.29
N MET A 156 2.89 1.74 20.39
CA MET A 156 3.77 2.35 21.38
C MET A 156 3.80 3.88 21.30
N ILE A 157 3.82 4.44 20.08
CA ILE A 157 3.77 5.89 19.87
C ILE A 157 2.42 6.43 20.37
N ARG A 158 1.30 5.79 20.00
CA ARG A 158 -0.05 6.21 20.40
C ARG A 158 -0.28 6.16 21.91
N GLU A 159 0.26 5.15 22.58
CA GLU A 159 0.16 5.01 24.04
C GLU A 159 0.90 6.11 24.80
N ASN A 160 1.98 6.65 24.23
CA ASN A 160 2.82 7.64 24.88
C ASN A 160 2.52 9.10 24.47
N ILE A 161 1.64 9.31 23.48
CA ILE A 161 1.30 10.64 22.98
C ILE A 161 -0.18 10.92 23.22
N ARG A 162 -0.46 12.02 23.97
CA ARG A 162 -1.84 12.47 24.27
C ARG A 162 -2.47 13.29 23.13
N MET A 163 -2.20 12.94 21.90
CA MET A 163 -2.65 13.62 20.69
C MET A 163 -2.89 12.61 19.59
N ASP A 164 -3.70 12.94 18.61
CA ASP A 164 -3.87 12.11 17.44
C ASP A 164 -2.51 11.86 16.75
N VAL A 165 -2.25 10.63 16.36
CA VAL A 165 -1.05 10.23 15.63
C VAL A 165 -1.45 9.83 14.24
N ASP A 166 -0.83 10.45 13.22
CA ASP A 166 -1.06 10.15 11.82
C ASP A 166 0.17 9.47 11.22
N ASN A 167 0.02 8.21 10.88
CA ASN A 167 1.06 7.45 10.22
C ASN A 167 1.09 7.82 8.72
N LEU A 168 2.09 8.59 8.31
CA LEU A 168 2.30 9.09 6.94
C LEU A 168 3.31 8.24 6.15
N THR A 169 3.77 7.12 6.71
CA THR A 169 4.72 6.20 6.09
C THR A 169 4.06 5.34 5.00
N CYS A 170 4.77 4.36 4.45
CA CYS A 170 4.24 3.45 3.43
C CYS A 170 3.19 2.45 3.96
N THR A 171 3.05 2.30 5.28
CA THR A 171 2.02 1.47 5.94
C THR A 171 0.89 2.29 6.55
N GLY A 172 0.97 3.61 6.47
CA GLY A 172 0.03 4.51 7.12
C GLY A 172 -1.35 4.55 6.49
N GLY A 173 -2.19 5.33 7.15
CA GLY A 173 -3.58 5.50 6.76
C GLY A 173 -3.73 5.95 5.30
N ARG A 174 -4.60 5.27 4.58
CA ARG A 174 -4.94 5.61 3.20
C ARG A 174 -5.90 6.79 3.21
N ARG A 175 -5.59 7.79 2.41
CA ARG A 175 -6.46 8.97 2.21
C ARG A 175 -6.52 9.25 0.72
N LEU A 176 -7.45 8.60 0.03
CA LEU A 176 -7.68 8.84 -1.38
C LEU A 176 -8.22 10.27 -1.56
N THR A 177 -7.75 10.94 -2.60
CA THR A 177 -8.20 12.30 -2.94
C THR A 177 -9.37 12.30 -3.92
N VAL A 178 -9.91 11.13 -4.25
CA VAL A 178 -11.06 10.92 -5.13
C VAL A 178 -12.18 10.23 -4.34
N THR A 179 -13.43 10.60 -4.63
CA THR A 179 -14.61 10.01 -4.00
C THR A 179 -15.27 8.97 -4.90
N PRO A 180 -15.98 7.97 -4.32
CA PRO A 180 -16.73 7.01 -5.12
C PRO A 180 -17.80 7.67 -5.99
N GLU A 181 -18.46 8.75 -5.53
CA GLU A 181 -19.48 9.48 -6.26
C GLU A 181 -18.94 10.20 -7.49
N GLU A 182 -17.68 10.58 -7.50
CA GLU A 182 -16.99 11.13 -8.66
C GLU A 182 -16.67 10.03 -9.66
N LEU A 183 -16.15 8.89 -9.19
CA LEU A 183 -15.77 7.75 -10.03
C LEU A 183 -16.97 7.08 -10.70
N GLU A 184 -18.12 6.99 -10.01
CA GLU A 184 -19.33 6.34 -10.51
C GLU A 184 -19.89 6.99 -11.79
N LYS A 185 -19.64 8.30 -11.97
CA LYS A 185 -20.09 9.08 -13.12
C LYS A 185 -19.22 8.94 -14.36
N MET A 186 -18.08 8.25 -14.24
CA MET A 186 -17.07 8.13 -15.29
C MET A 186 -17.23 6.80 -16.05
N ASP A 187 -16.79 6.80 -17.30
CA ASP A 187 -16.53 5.55 -18.01
C ASP A 187 -15.37 4.78 -17.34
N GLU A 188 -15.14 3.55 -17.75
CA GLU A 188 -14.16 2.68 -17.08
C GLU A 188 -12.72 3.21 -17.18
N ASP A 189 -12.35 3.79 -18.33
CA ASP A 189 -10.99 4.31 -18.53
C ASP A 189 -10.73 5.56 -17.69
N ALA A 190 -11.67 6.51 -17.71
CA ALA A 190 -11.62 7.70 -16.88
C ALA A 190 -11.67 7.37 -15.39
N MET A 191 -12.48 6.37 -14.99
CA MET A 191 -12.57 5.90 -13.61
C MET A 191 -11.21 5.37 -13.10
N PHE A 192 -10.53 4.52 -13.87
CA PHE A 192 -9.22 4.00 -13.45
C PHE A 192 -8.14 5.07 -13.44
N LEU A 193 -8.21 6.04 -14.36
CA LEU A 193 -7.28 7.18 -14.36
C LEU A 193 -7.48 8.06 -13.11
N ALA A 194 -8.72 8.43 -12.80
CA ALA A 194 -9.05 9.20 -11.60
C ALA A 194 -8.74 8.43 -10.31
N TYR A 195 -8.96 7.13 -10.28
CA TYR A 195 -8.60 6.29 -9.15
C TYR A 195 -7.08 6.24 -8.94
N ALA A 196 -6.31 6.09 -10.01
CA ALA A 196 -4.84 6.14 -9.96
C ALA A 196 -4.34 7.50 -9.46
N ASP A 197 -4.93 8.60 -9.94
CA ASP A 197 -4.65 9.95 -9.45
C ASP A 197 -4.98 10.09 -7.97
N GLY A 198 -6.12 9.59 -7.52
CA GLY A 198 -6.52 9.56 -6.11
C GLY A 198 -5.55 8.77 -5.23
N LEU A 199 -5.04 7.63 -5.72
CA LEU A 199 -4.01 6.86 -5.03
C LEU A 199 -2.68 7.60 -4.94
N LEU A 200 -2.22 8.20 -6.04
CA LEU A 200 -0.98 8.98 -6.08
C LEU A 200 -1.12 10.30 -5.32
N GLY A 201 -2.33 10.83 -5.21
CA GLY A 201 -2.68 12.05 -4.49
C GLY A 201 -2.49 11.99 -2.97
N GLN A 202 -2.28 10.83 -2.39
CA GLN A 202 -2.03 10.67 -0.95
C GLN A 202 -0.74 11.38 -0.50
N MET A 203 -0.62 11.64 0.82
CA MET A 203 0.65 12.14 1.38
C MET A 203 1.80 11.23 0.97
N PRO A 204 2.81 11.75 0.26
CA PRO A 204 3.87 10.93 -0.31
C PRO A 204 4.79 10.35 0.76
N CYS A 205 5.08 9.04 0.65
CA CYS A 205 6.16 8.44 1.41
C CYS A 205 7.53 8.87 0.85
N PHE A 206 8.63 8.54 1.54
CA PHE A 206 9.99 8.97 1.12
C PHE A 206 10.43 8.44 -0.24
N ARG A 207 9.81 7.38 -0.75
CA ARG A 207 10.08 6.86 -2.08
C ARG A 207 9.60 7.80 -3.20
N MET A 208 8.54 8.57 -2.96
CA MET A 208 7.92 9.42 -3.97
C MET A 208 8.68 10.75 -4.14
N ASN A 209 8.78 11.25 -5.37
CA ASN A 209 9.51 12.49 -5.68
C ASN A 209 8.75 13.78 -5.31
N GLN A 210 7.56 13.70 -4.77
CA GLN A 210 6.65 14.81 -4.51
C GLN A 210 7.07 15.64 -3.29
N SER A 211 8.19 16.34 -3.39
CA SER A 211 8.72 17.18 -2.31
C SER A 211 7.79 18.35 -1.93
N SER A 212 7.06 18.91 -2.90
CA SER A 212 6.10 20.00 -2.67
C SER A 212 4.98 19.62 -1.70
N ARG A 213 4.44 18.42 -1.81
CA ARG A 213 3.41 17.93 -0.87
C ARG A 213 3.96 17.71 0.54
N ARG A 214 5.20 17.23 0.67
CA ARG A 214 5.86 17.16 1.99
C ARG A 214 6.11 18.53 2.58
N THR A 215 6.50 19.52 1.74
CA THR A 215 6.63 20.90 2.20
C THR A 215 5.30 21.46 2.68
N ALA A 216 4.20 21.19 1.96
CA ALA A 216 2.87 21.61 2.37
C ALA A 216 2.46 21.00 3.72
N LEU A 217 2.88 19.75 4.03
CA LEU A 217 2.65 19.14 5.33
C LEU A 217 3.23 19.96 6.47
N TYR A 218 4.44 20.49 6.32
CA TYR A 218 5.08 21.32 7.35
C TYR A 218 4.39 22.67 7.59
N LEU A 219 3.53 23.08 6.65
CA LEU A 219 2.72 24.30 6.76
C LEU A 219 1.31 24.01 7.30
N ASP A 220 0.95 22.74 7.55
CA ASP A 220 -0.34 22.39 8.14
C ASP A 220 -0.42 22.89 9.58
N PRO A 221 -1.37 23.80 9.90
CA PRO A 221 -1.51 24.35 11.24
C PRO A 221 -1.91 23.32 12.30
N ASN A 222 -2.42 22.16 11.88
CA ASN A 222 -2.80 21.06 12.77
C ASN A 222 -1.63 20.12 13.07
N LEU A 223 -0.57 20.12 12.29
CA LEU A 223 0.65 19.37 12.58
C LEU A 223 1.39 20.01 13.75
N LYS A 224 1.50 19.32 14.89
CA LYS A 224 2.16 19.81 16.11
C LYS A 224 3.56 19.26 16.31
N GLY A 225 3.92 18.24 15.59
CA GLY A 225 5.27 17.65 15.64
C GLY A 225 5.40 16.50 14.68
N ILE A 226 6.63 16.06 14.47
CA ILE A 226 6.98 14.96 13.59
C ILE A 226 7.89 13.98 14.33
N ILE A 227 7.57 12.70 14.19
CA ILE A 227 8.43 11.60 14.57
C ILE A 227 9.01 11.01 13.27
N TYR A 228 10.32 10.96 13.18
CA TYR A 228 11.01 10.28 12.08
C TYR A 228 11.45 8.89 12.52
N HIS A 229 11.15 7.88 11.68
CA HIS A 229 11.54 6.49 11.90
C HIS A 229 12.32 5.92 10.71
#